data_cfc656b02c963b744e76e5f2bfb94338
#
_entry.id   cfc656b02c963b744e76e5f2bfb94338
#
_cell.length_a   1.000
_cell.length_b   1.000
_cell.length_c   1.000
_cell.angle_alpha   90.00
_cell.angle_beta   90.00
_cell.angle_gamma   90.00
#
_symmetry.space_group_name_H-M   'P 1'
#
loop_
_entity.id
_entity.type
_entity.pdbx_description
1 polymer ?
#
loop_
_entity_poly.entity_id
_entity_poly.type
_entity_poly.pdbx_seq_one_letter_code
_entity_poly.pdbx_strand_id
1 'polypeptide(L)'
;MGNNKFKILIVEDEANIRSFIKANLETSDYQVLCAETCALGMMMYASHRPDLIVLDLGLPDMDGMEVLKSVRKWSNLPVVVVSARNHEHDKVDALDYGADDYLVKPFGTS
;
A
#
# COMPACT_ATOMS: atom_id res chain seq x y z
N MET A 1 26.84 -3.88 3.05
CA MET A 1 26.87 -4.25 2.07
C MET A 1 25.74 -4.79 1.60
N GLY A 2 25.46 -4.87 0.56
CA GLY A 2 24.39 -5.55 0.02
C GLY A 2 23.06 -5.24 0.63
N ASN A 3 22.92 -4.13 1.23
CA ASN A 3 21.71 -3.87 1.92
C ASN A 3 20.74 -3.07 1.15
N ASN A 4 20.85 -3.13 -0.16
CA ASN A 4 19.92 -2.42 -1.01
C ASN A 4 18.68 -3.26 -1.25
N LYS A 5 18.05 -3.64 -0.16
CA LYS A 5 16.81 -4.38 -0.29
C LYS A 5 15.73 -3.47 -0.84
N PHE A 6 14.90 -4.03 -1.68
CA PHE A 6 13.73 -3.33 -2.19
C PHE A 6 12.79 -3.10 -1.02
N LYS A 7 12.37 -1.86 -0.80
CA LYS A 7 11.54 -1.49 0.34
C LYS A 7 10.09 -1.40 -0.06
N ILE A 8 9.22 -2.04 0.70
CA ILE A 8 7.78 -2.00 0.46
C ILE A 8 7.11 -1.45 1.69
N LEU A 9 6.32 -0.39 1.51
CA LEU A 9 5.54 0.20 2.59
C LEU A 9 4.12 -0.32 2.50
N ILE A 10 3.63 -0.91 3.59
CA ILE A 10 2.26 -1.40 3.67
C ILE A 10 1.47 -0.42 4.54
N VAL A 11 0.43 0.21 3.97
CA VAL A 11 -0.45 1.11 4.69
C VAL A 11 -1.79 0.39 4.85
N GLU A 12 -1.99 -0.22 6.01
CA GLU A 12 -3.10 -1.12 6.28
C GLU A 12 -3.41 -1.14 7.77
N ASP A 13 -4.65 -0.88 8.16
CA ASP A 13 -5.02 -0.83 9.57
C ASP A 13 -5.32 -2.20 10.18
N GLU A 14 -5.71 -3.19 9.38
CA GLU A 14 -6.01 -4.51 9.90
C GLU A 14 -4.74 -5.31 10.14
N ALA A 15 -4.49 -5.65 11.41
CA ALA A 15 -3.25 -6.31 11.79
C ALA A 15 -3.06 -7.66 11.08
N ASN A 16 -4.13 -8.43 10.93
CA ASN A 16 -4.03 -9.74 10.30
C ASN A 16 -3.64 -9.65 8.84
N ILE A 17 -4.21 -8.68 8.11
CA ILE A 17 -3.90 -8.50 6.71
C ILE A 17 -2.48 -7.95 6.56
N ARG A 18 -2.12 -6.99 7.40
CA ARG A 18 -0.79 -6.41 7.41
C ARG A 18 0.27 -7.49 7.64
N SER A 19 0.05 -8.35 8.64
CA SER A 19 0.96 -9.43 8.97
C SER A 19 1.07 -10.45 7.85
N PHE A 20 -0.05 -10.78 7.22
CA PHE A 20 -0.07 -11.72 6.11
C PHE A 20 0.77 -11.21 4.95
N ILE A 21 0.55 -9.97 4.54
CA ILE A 21 1.28 -9.37 3.43
C ILE A 21 2.77 -9.28 3.78
N LYS A 22 3.06 -8.82 5.00
CA LYS A 22 4.44 -8.67 5.44
C LYS A 22 5.19 -10.00 5.40
N ALA A 23 4.58 -11.05 5.95
CA ALA A 23 5.22 -12.37 6.00
C ALA A 23 5.53 -12.88 4.59
N ASN A 24 4.59 -12.70 3.67
CA ASN A 24 4.80 -13.15 2.30
C ASN A 24 5.91 -12.38 1.60
N LEU A 25 5.95 -11.09 1.80
CA LEU A 25 6.97 -10.26 1.16
C LEU A 25 8.36 -10.53 1.75
N GLU A 26 8.42 -10.76 3.06
CA GLU A 26 9.72 -11.02 3.70
C GLU A 26 10.33 -12.35 3.26
N THR A 27 9.51 -13.31 2.87
CA THR A 27 10.04 -14.55 2.33
C THR A 27 10.76 -14.35 0.99
N SER A 28 10.45 -13.25 0.31
CA SER A 28 11.11 -12.91 -0.95
C SER A 28 12.23 -11.87 -0.75
N ASP A 29 12.66 -11.73 0.48
CA ASP A 29 13.80 -10.88 0.85
C ASP A 29 13.56 -9.37 0.64
N TYR A 30 12.31 -8.94 0.67
CA TYR A 30 12.00 -7.51 0.67
C TYR A 30 12.09 -6.96 2.07
N GLN A 31 12.44 -5.69 2.18
CA GLN A 31 12.35 -4.97 3.45
C GLN A 31 10.95 -4.39 3.55
N VAL A 32 10.25 -4.69 4.63
CA VAL A 32 8.85 -4.28 4.77
C VAL A 32 8.69 -3.26 5.88
N LEU A 33 8.00 -2.18 5.56
CA LEU A 33 7.65 -1.13 6.51
C LEU A 33 6.13 -1.13 6.63
N CYS A 34 5.60 -0.91 7.81
CA CYS A 34 4.16 -0.95 8.03
C CYS A 34 3.66 0.34 8.66
N ALA A 35 2.48 0.78 8.23
CA ALA A 35 1.80 1.92 8.81
C ALA A 35 0.32 1.58 8.96
N GLU A 36 -0.27 1.97 10.08
CA GLU A 36 -1.67 1.64 10.38
C GLU A 36 -2.65 2.71 9.94
N THR A 37 -2.14 3.88 9.60
CA THR A 37 -2.99 5.01 9.20
C THR A 37 -2.36 5.71 8.01
N CYS A 38 -3.17 6.52 7.33
CA CYS A 38 -2.66 7.33 6.23
C CYS A 38 -1.60 8.32 6.69
N ALA A 39 -1.82 8.95 7.84
CA ALA A 39 -0.87 9.92 8.36
C ALA A 39 0.50 9.29 8.61
N LEU A 40 0.51 8.12 9.26
CA LEU A 40 1.76 7.42 9.51
C LEU A 40 2.37 6.94 8.20
N GLY A 41 1.55 6.48 7.27
CA GLY A 41 2.01 6.05 5.95
C GLY A 41 2.73 7.15 5.20
N MET A 42 2.16 8.35 5.21
CA MET A 42 2.78 9.48 4.53
C MET A 42 4.09 9.89 5.19
N MET A 43 4.14 9.82 6.53
CA MET A 43 5.37 10.08 7.27
C MET A 43 6.46 9.09 6.89
N MET A 44 6.12 7.80 6.85
CA MET A 44 7.07 6.77 6.50
C MET A 44 7.50 6.85 5.05
N TYR A 45 6.58 7.22 4.16
CA TYR A 45 6.91 7.43 2.76
C TYR A 45 7.98 8.52 2.63
N ALA A 46 7.79 9.63 3.31
CA ALA A 46 8.73 10.74 3.24
C ALA A 46 10.08 10.41 3.87
N SER A 47 10.06 9.65 4.99
CA SER A 47 11.26 9.34 5.76
C SER A 47 12.09 8.20 5.18
N HIS A 48 11.43 7.17 4.67
CA HIS A 48 12.11 5.94 4.27
C HIS A 48 12.19 5.73 2.76
N ARG A 49 11.44 6.49 2.01
CA ARG A 49 11.45 6.44 0.54
C ARG A 49 11.31 5.00 0.02
N PRO A 50 10.16 4.39 0.24
CA PRO A 50 9.94 3.03 -0.23
C PRO A 50 9.96 2.95 -1.75
N ASP A 51 10.15 1.74 -2.25
CA ASP A 51 10.18 1.49 -3.69
C ASP A 51 8.82 1.08 -4.22
N LEU A 52 7.92 0.69 -3.33
CA LEU A 52 6.55 0.31 -3.69
C LEU A 52 5.66 0.51 -2.46
N ILE A 53 4.41 0.89 -2.69
CA ILE A 53 3.44 1.05 -1.62
C ILE A 53 2.28 0.08 -1.85
N VAL A 54 1.91 -0.65 -0.79
CA VAL A 54 0.66 -1.42 -0.76
C VAL A 54 -0.30 -0.58 0.09
N LEU A 55 -1.39 -0.13 -0.49
CA LEU A 55 -2.25 0.88 0.12
C LEU A 55 -3.68 0.39 0.25
N ASP A 56 -4.19 0.37 1.48
CA ASP A 56 -5.59 0.09 1.72
C ASP A 56 -6.39 1.39 1.56
N LEU A 57 -7.53 1.31 0.90
CA LEU A 57 -8.39 2.47 0.74
C LEU A 57 -9.23 2.77 1.96
N GLY A 58 -9.59 1.73 2.72
CA GLY A 58 -10.51 1.89 3.84
C GLY A 58 -9.81 2.18 5.17
N LEU A 59 -8.95 3.19 5.19
CA LEU A 59 -8.21 3.53 6.40
C LEU A 59 -9.03 4.42 7.32
N PRO A 60 -8.75 4.40 8.63
CA PRO A 60 -9.60 5.09 9.59
C PRO A 60 -9.49 6.61 9.58
N ASP A 61 -8.35 7.16 9.17
CA ASP A 61 -8.14 8.60 9.27
C ASP A 61 -8.43 9.37 7.98
N MET A 62 -8.37 8.72 6.83
CA MET A 62 -8.76 9.34 5.57
C MET A 62 -8.90 8.29 4.47
N ASP A 63 -9.53 8.67 3.38
CA ASP A 63 -9.66 7.77 2.24
C ASP A 63 -8.28 7.55 1.61
N GLY A 64 -7.93 6.29 1.40
CA GLY A 64 -6.66 5.95 0.77
C GLY A 64 -6.48 6.54 -0.62
N MET A 65 -7.58 6.86 -1.32
CA MET A 65 -7.48 7.56 -2.60
C MET A 65 -6.75 8.89 -2.48
N GLU A 66 -6.92 9.57 -1.33
CA GLU A 66 -6.23 10.84 -1.11
C GLU A 66 -4.72 10.63 -0.95
N VAL A 67 -4.32 9.51 -0.34
CA VAL A 67 -2.91 9.14 -0.23
C VAL A 67 -2.34 8.90 -1.62
N LEU A 68 -3.07 8.16 -2.45
CA LEU A 68 -2.64 7.87 -3.82
C LEU A 68 -2.44 9.14 -4.62
N LYS A 69 -3.40 10.06 -4.54
CA LYS A 69 -3.31 11.34 -5.24
C LYS A 69 -2.09 12.14 -4.76
N SER A 70 -1.86 12.15 -3.45
CA SER A 70 -0.73 12.88 -2.87
C SER A 70 0.60 12.31 -3.33
N VAL A 71 0.73 11.00 -3.31
CA VAL A 71 1.96 10.35 -3.75
C VAL A 71 2.23 10.66 -5.22
N ARG A 72 1.20 10.65 -6.04
CA ARG A 72 1.36 10.89 -7.47
C ARG A 72 1.79 12.31 -7.82
N LYS A 73 1.59 13.26 -6.92
CA LYS A 73 2.09 14.62 -7.14
C LYS A 73 3.62 14.66 -7.12
N TRP A 74 4.26 13.69 -6.48
CA TRP A 74 5.69 13.75 -6.19
C TRP A 74 6.47 12.57 -6.73
N SER A 75 5.81 11.49 -7.09
CA SER A 75 6.51 10.27 -7.46
C SER A 75 5.66 9.39 -8.36
N ASN A 76 6.33 8.59 -9.18
CA ASN A 76 5.70 7.57 -10.00
C ASN A 76 5.98 6.17 -9.46
N LEU A 77 6.35 6.05 -8.19
CA LEU A 77 6.64 4.72 -7.65
C LEU A 77 5.39 3.83 -7.73
N PRO A 78 5.59 2.51 -7.86
CA PRO A 78 4.44 1.61 -7.96
C PRO A 78 3.58 1.64 -6.71
N VAL A 79 2.26 1.69 -6.90
CA VAL A 79 1.28 1.61 -5.83
C VAL A 79 0.28 0.53 -6.17
N VAL A 80 0.17 -0.47 -5.28
CA VAL A 80 -0.83 -1.52 -5.40
C VAL A 80 -1.90 -1.22 -4.35
N VAL A 81 -3.12 -1.02 -4.81
CA VAL A 81 -4.25 -0.74 -3.91
C VAL A 81 -4.88 -2.06 -3.49
N VAL A 82 -5.17 -2.21 -2.20
CA VAL A 82 -5.93 -3.35 -1.68
C VAL A 82 -7.15 -2.80 -0.98
N SER A 83 -8.30 -3.45 -1.15
CA SER A 83 -9.53 -2.89 -0.61
C SER A 83 -10.63 -3.94 -0.53
N ALA A 84 -11.53 -3.78 0.43
CA ALA A 84 -12.74 -4.58 0.46
C ALA A 84 -13.79 -4.05 -0.53
N ARG A 85 -13.55 -2.87 -1.11
CA ARG A 85 -14.46 -2.29 -2.10
C ARG A 85 -14.32 -3.07 -3.41
N ASN A 86 -15.39 -3.68 -3.85
CA ASN A 86 -15.34 -4.46 -5.09
C ASN A 86 -16.24 -3.88 -6.17
N HIS A 87 -16.57 -2.61 -6.08
CA HIS A 87 -17.33 -1.93 -7.11
C HIS A 87 -16.39 -1.56 -8.26
N GLU A 88 -16.88 -1.73 -9.46
CA GLU A 88 -16.07 -1.47 -10.65
C GLU A 88 -15.55 -0.02 -10.67
N HIS A 89 -16.38 0.94 -10.24
CA HIS A 89 -15.95 2.33 -10.27
C HIS A 89 -14.81 2.63 -9.31
N ASP A 90 -14.72 1.92 -8.19
CA ASP A 90 -13.61 2.12 -7.27
C ASP A 90 -12.29 1.69 -7.91
N LYS A 91 -12.33 0.57 -8.62
CA LYS A 91 -11.16 0.08 -9.33
C LYS A 91 -10.75 1.04 -10.44
N VAL A 92 -11.72 1.50 -11.22
CA VAL A 92 -11.43 2.44 -12.32
C VAL A 92 -10.84 3.73 -11.76
N ASP A 93 -11.43 4.26 -10.67
CA ASP A 93 -10.94 5.48 -10.07
C ASP A 93 -9.51 5.32 -9.57
N ALA A 94 -9.21 4.22 -8.89
CA ALA A 94 -7.85 4.00 -8.38
C ALA A 94 -6.84 3.94 -9.52
N LEU A 95 -7.15 3.22 -10.58
CA LEU A 95 -6.25 3.11 -11.71
C LEU A 95 -6.12 4.44 -12.43
N ASP A 96 -7.20 5.20 -12.54
CA ASP A 96 -7.16 6.52 -13.16
C ASP A 96 -6.32 7.51 -12.36
N TYR A 97 -6.33 7.39 -11.04
CA TYR A 97 -5.49 8.24 -10.19
C TYR A 97 -4.05 7.75 -10.13
N GLY A 98 -3.74 6.67 -10.81
CA GLY A 98 -2.36 6.25 -10.97
C GLY A 98 -1.93 5.00 -10.22
N ALA A 99 -2.87 4.24 -9.64
CA ALA A 99 -2.52 2.95 -9.05
C ALA A 99 -2.09 1.99 -10.15
N ASP A 100 -1.12 1.17 -9.85
CA ASP A 100 -0.60 0.19 -10.81
C ASP A 100 -1.45 -1.08 -10.80
N ASP A 101 -2.11 -1.37 -9.70
CA ASP A 101 -2.99 -2.53 -9.61
C ASP A 101 -4.00 -2.32 -8.49
N TYR A 102 -5.05 -3.12 -8.50
CA TYR A 102 -6.13 -3.04 -7.52
C TYR A 102 -6.54 -4.47 -7.15
N LEU A 103 -6.33 -4.82 -5.89
CA LEU A 103 -6.65 -6.15 -5.39
C LEU A 103 -7.79 -6.07 -4.39
N VAL A 104 -8.77 -6.95 -4.53
CA VAL A 104 -9.95 -6.96 -3.67
C VAL A 104 -9.77 -7.94 -2.53
N LYS A 105 -10.05 -7.51 -1.31
CA LYS A 105 -10.03 -8.38 -0.15
C LYS A 105 -11.27 -9.26 -0.13
N PRO A 106 -11.21 -10.42 0.49
CA PRO A 106 -10.04 -11.04 1.09
C PRO A 106 -9.16 -11.72 0.04
N PHE A 107 -7.87 -11.75 0.29
CA PHE A 107 -6.96 -12.44 -0.60
C PHE A 107 -6.02 -13.31 0.22
N GLY A 108 -5.55 -14.39 -0.38
CA GLY A 108 -4.66 -15.30 0.31
C GLY A 108 -5.35 -16.12 1.38
N THR A 109 -6.67 -16.18 1.37
CA THR A 109 -7.41 -17.01 2.28
C THR A 109 -8.09 -18.12 1.53
N SER A 110 -8.36 -19.15 2.21
CA SER A 110 -9.06 -20.28 1.61
C SER A 110 -10.42 -20.46 2.25
#